data_e8e68b5e7198361409afc6be7028952e
#
_entry.id   e8e68b5e7198361409afc6be7028952e
#
_cell.length_a   1.000
_cell.length_b   1.000
_cell.length_c   1.000
_cell.angle_alpha   90.00
_cell.angle_beta   90.00
_cell.angle_gamma   90.00
#
_symmetry.space_group_name_H-M   'P 1'
#
loop_
_entity.id
_entity.type
_entity.pdbx_description
1 polymer ?
#
loop_
_entity_poly.entity_id
_entity_poly.type
_entity_poly.pdbx_seq_one_letter_code
_entity_poly.pdbx_strand_id
1 'polypeptide(L)'
;LFVDADVVINTDAVTRLLALATDKDVVAGSYPRRSKDAKFFLDFYLDDEGQLEFDEHGLMRVESVSTGFMLVRRHVFEHMIEKHPEWQYRGDGDGEIEHALFDFMILDSQYIGEDYAFCLRARVDGFKIYLDPMTSLPHIGTEEFTRDFEKDVLRPLLKEHSKPQLKVSNG
;
A
#
# COMPACT_ATOMS: atom_id res chain seq x y z
N LEU A 1 11.41 2.31 -6.97
CA LEU A 1 10.25 1.57 -7.44
C LEU A 1 10.47 0.08 -7.16
N PHE A 2 9.55 -0.54 -6.44
CA PHE A 2 9.48 -1.98 -6.23
C PHE A 2 8.50 -2.57 -7.24
N VAL A 3 8.84 -3.73 -7.77
CA VAL A 3 8.02 -4.48 -8.71
C VAL A 3 8.27 -5.98 -8.48
N ASP A 4 7.21 -6.71 -8.18
CA ASP A 4 7.30 -8.17 -8.09
C ASP A 4 7.45 -8.80 -9.47
N ALA A 5 8.22 -9.88 -9.56
CA ALA A 5 8.52 -10.55 -10.82
C ALA A 5 7.29 -11.18 -11.51
N ASP A 6 6.19 -11.31 -10.79
CA ASP A 6 4.92 -11.90 -11.23
C ASP A 6 3.77 -10.88 -11.33
N VAL A 7 4.05 -9.59 -11.19
CA VAL A 7 3.13 -8.49 -11.52
C VAL A 7 3.42 -8.00 -12.93
N VAL A 8 2.39 -7.99 -13.79
CA VAL A 8 2.54 -7.53 -15.17
C VAL A 8 2.44 -6.02 -15.23
N ILE A 9 3.59 -5.38 -15.38
CA ILE A 9 3.65 -3.92 -15.54
C ILE A 9 3.56 -3.50 -17.00
N ASN A 10 3.10 -2.27 -17.21
CA ASN A 10 3.16 -1.58 -18.50
C ASN A 10 3.71 -0.17 -18.33
N THR A 11 4.12 0.44 -19.43
CA THR A 11 4.74 1.79 -19.42
C THR A 11 3.81 2.85 -18.85
N ASP A 12 2.52 2.76 -19.13
CA ASP A 12 1.54 3.76 -18.68
C ASP A 12 1.40 3.74 -17.16
N ALA A 13 1.34 2.55 -16.55
CA ALA A 13 1.29 2.38 -15.11
C ALA A 13 2.53 2.96 -14.42
N VAL A 14 3.73 2.66 -14.96
CA VAL A 14 5.00 3.21 -14.42
C VAL A 14 5.03 4.73 -14.55
N THR A 15 4.70 5.26 -15.73
CA THR A 15 4.70 6.71 -15.98
C THR A 15 3.71 7.43 -15.06
N ARG A 16 2.51 6.85 -14.90
CA ARG A 16 1.48 7.39 -14.02
C ARG A 16 1.94 7.39 -12.56
N LEU A 17 2.50 6.29 -12.07
CA LEU A 17 2.98 6.20 -10.69
C LEU A 17 4.10 7.22 -10.42
N LEU A 18 5.04 7.39 -11.36
CA LEU A 18 6.10 8.39 -11.27
C LEU A 18 5.54 9.82 -11.24
N ALA A 19 4.53 10.13 -12.05
CA ALA A 19 3.89 11.43 -12.05
C ALA A 19 3.18 11.74 -10.74
N LEU A 20 2.46 10.76 -10.19
CA LEU A 20 1.72 10.88 -8.92
C LEU A 20 2.64 10.98 -7.70
N ALA A 21 3.85 10.42 -7.77
CA ALA A 21 4.82 10.44 -6.68
C ALA A 21 5.62 11.75 -6.57
N THR A 22 5.28 12.79 -7.35
CA THR A 22 6.04 14.05 -7.37
C THR A 22 6.03 14.73 -6.00
N ASP A 23 4.94 14.66 -5.28
CA ASP A 23 4.68 15.28 -3.98
C ASP A 23 4.24 14.29 -2.88
N LYS A 24 4.25 13.00 -3.17
CA LYS A 24 3.89 11.92 -2.23
C LYS A 24 5.12 11.10 -1.84
N ASP A 25 5.16 10.68 -0.59
CA ASP A 25 6.29 9.92 -0.05
C ASP A 25 6.28 8.46 -0.51
N VAL A 26 5.09 7.84 -0.47
CA VAL A 26 4.86 6.46 -0.88
C VAL A 26 3.59 6.38 -1.70
N VAL A 27 3.68 5.86 -2.92
CA VAL A 27 2.54 5.63 -3.83
C VAL A 27 2.61 4.23 -4.40
N ALA A 28 1.50 3.53 -4.41
CA ALA A 28 1.38 2.19 -4.99
C ALA A 28 0.25 2.09 -6.01
N GLY A 29 0.38 1.17 -6.95
CA GLY A 29 -0.74 0.66 -7.73
C GLY A 29 -1.27 -0.63 -7.13
N SER A 30 -2.49 -0.99 -7.49
CA SER A 30 -3.13 -2.22 -7.01
C SER A 30 -2.85 -3.40 -7.94
N TYR A 31 -2.84 -4.59 -7.34
CA TYR A 31 -2.93 -5.87 -8.06
C TYR A 31 -3.67 -6.89 -7.20
N PRO A 32 -4.46 -7.80 -7.81
CA PRO A 32 -5.28 -8.72 -7.05
C PRO A 32 -4.45 -9.83 -6.39
N ARG A 33 -4.97 -10.39 -5.31
CA ARG A 33 -4.47 -11.68 -4.81
C ARG A 33 -4.71 -12.77 -5.84
N ARG A 34 -3.88 -13.82 -5.85
CA ARG A 34 -4.07 -15.02 -6.67
C ARG A 34 -5.24 -15.85 -6.15
N SER A 35 -6.44 -15.27 -6.22
CA SER A 35 -7.68 -15.90 -5.79
C SER A 35 -8.81 -15.55 -6.74
N LYS A 36 -9.87 -16.35 -6.75
CA LYS A 36 -11.08 -16.07 -7.54
C LYS A 36 -11.91 -14.91 -6.99
N ASP A 37 -11.69 -14.56 -5.71
CA ASP A 37 -12.34 -13.43 -5.08
C ASP A 37 -11.63 -12.12 -5.46
N ALA A 38 -12.37 -11.01 -5.52
CA ALA A 38 -11.81 -9.67 -5.72
C ALA A 38 -11.14 -9.18 -4.43
N LYS A 39 -9.99 -9.75 -4.08
CA LYS A 39 -9.20 -9.37 -2.91
C LYS A 39 -7.89 -8.75 -3.37
N PHE A 40 -7.49 -7.68 -2.71
CA PHE A 40 -6.25 -6.96 -2.95
C PHE A 40 -5.35 -6.99 -1.70
N PHE A 41 -4.09 -6.65 -1.87
CA PHE A 41 -3.11 -6.58 -0.79
C PHE A 41 -3.04 -5.15 -0.25
N LEU A 42 -4.02 -4.76 0.55
CA LEU A 42 -4.06 -3.45 1.18
C LEU A 42 -4.93 -3.45 2.44
N ASP A 43 -4.66 -2.48 3.33
CA ASP A 43 -5.54 -2.10 4.44
C ASP A 43 -5.96 -0.64 4.26
N PHE A 44 -7.26 -0.41 4.38
CA PHE A 44 -7.83 0.93 4.21
C PHE A 44 -7.51 1.82 5.41
N TYR A 45 -7.14 3.07 5.12
CA TYR A 45 -7.20 4.13 6.10
C TYR A 45 -8.62 4.72 6.12
N LEU A 46 -9.18 4.86 7.29
CA LEU A 46 -10.46 5.55 7.50
C LEU A 46 -10.19 6.77 8.40
N ASP A 47 -10.82 7.89 8.06
CA ASP A 47 -10.77 9.09 8.89
C ASP A 47 -11.60 8.93 10.20
N ASP A 48 -11.69 9.98 11.00
CA ASP A 48 -12.40 9.98 12.29
C ASP A 48 -13.92 9.76 12.12
N GLU A 49 -14.48 10.03 10.94
CA GLU A 49 -15.86 9.76 10.56
C GLU A 49 -16.04 8.37 9.94
N GLY A 50 -14.98 7.58 9.80
CA GLY A 50 -14.98 6.25 9.21
C GLY A 50 -15.09 6.27 7.68
N GLN A 51 -14.61 7.33 7.03
CA GLN A 51 -14.66 7.49 5.59
C GLN A 51 -13.29 7.32 4.94
N LEU A 52 -13.30 6.94 3.65
CA LEU A 52 -12.08 6.88 2.84
C LEU A 52 -11.57 8.28 2.53
N GLU A 53 -10.29 8.53 2.75
CA GLU A 53 -9.62 9.80 2.42
C GLU A 53 -9.01 9.76 1.02
N PHE A 54 -9.31 10.77 0.20
CA PHE A 54 -8.73 10.97 -1.12
C PHE A 54 -8.06 12.34 -1.21
N ASP A 55 -6.96 12.40 -1.97
CA ASP A 55 -6.35 13.69 -2.29
C ASP A 55 -6.94 14.33 -3.56
N GLU A 56 -6.42 15.50 -3.93
CA GLU A 56 -6.85 16.26 -5.13
C GLU A 56 -6.57 15.54 -6.46
N HIS A 57 -5.72 14.53 -6.47
CA HIS A 57 -5.39 13.70 -7.64
C HIS A 57 -6.18 12.39 -7.68
N GLY A 58 -7.04 12.15 -6.68
CA GLY A 58 -7.83 10.93 -6.54
C GLY A 58 -7.03 9.76 -5.98
N LEU A 59 -5.85 10.00 -5.40
CA LEU A 59 -5.11 8.99 -4.67
C LEU A 59 -5.81 8.69 -3.34
N MET A 60 -6.03 7.43 -3.07
CA MET A 60 -6.64 6.96 -1.83
C MET A 60 -5.58 6.76 -0.76
N ARG A 61 -5.76 7.36 0.41
CA ARG A 61 -4.92 7.08 1.57
C ARG A 61 -5.18 5.67 2.08
N VAL A 62 -4.11 4.93 2.38
CA VAL A 62 -4.18 3.56 2.89
C VAL A 62 -3.29 3.39 4.12
N GLU A 63 -3.58 2.40 4.95
CA GLU A 63 -2.70 2.03 6.05
C GLU A 63 -1.53 1.19 5.58
N SER A 64 -1.79 0.23 4.73
CA SER A 64 -0.79 -0.69 4.22
C SER A 64 -1.11 -1.11 2.80
N VAL A 65 -0.07 -1.41 2.05
CA VAL A 65 -0.14 -1.94 0.69
C VAL A 65 1.08 -2.82 0.44
N SER A 66 0.96 -3.79 -0.45
CA SER A 66 2.08 -4.65 -0.81
C SER A 66 3.06 -3.98 -1.76
N THR A 67 4.33 -4.39 -1.72
CA THR A 67 5.44 -3.85 -2.50
C THR A 67 5.46 -4.24 -3.96
N GLY A 68 4.59 -5.13 -4.42
CA GLY A 68 4.62 -5.67 -5.79
C GLY A 68 4.48 -4.63 -6.89
N PHE A 69 3.96 -3.43 -6.59
CA PHE A 69 4.06 -2.24 -7.42
C PHE A 69 3.99 -0.98 -6.56
N MET A 70 5.11 -0.62 -5.94
CA MET A 70 5.19 0.49 -4.98
C MET A 70 6.39 1.39 -5.26
N LEU A 71 6.17 2.69 -5.28
CA LEU A 71 7.21 3.70 -5.35
C LEU A 71 7.36 4.36 -3.99
N VAL A 72 8.60 4.35 -3.47
CA VAL A 72 8.99 5.03 -2.24
C VAL A 72 10.05 6.07 -2.60
N ARG A 73 9.91 7.29 -2.14
CA ARG A 73 10.93 8.33 -2.33
C ARG A 73 12.14 8.05 -1.43
N ARG A 74 13.32 8.35 -1.95
CA ARG A 74 14.60 8.08 -1.28
C ARG A 74 14.66 8.63 0.15
N HIS A 75 14.18 9.86 0.37
CA HIS A 75 14.23 10.49 1.68
C HIS A 75 13.45 9.74 2.78
N VAL A 76 12.45 8.92 2.40
CA VAL A 76 11.74 8.06 3.36
C VAL A 76 12.71 7.06 3.98
N PHE A 77 13.50 6.39 3.14
CA PHE A 77 14.52 5.46 3.61
C PHE A 77 15.61 6.15 4.42
N GLU A 78 16.11 7.29 3.92
CA GLU A 78 17.14 8.08 4.60
C GLU A 78 16.68 8.51 6.00
N HIS A 79 15.45 8.99 6.12
CA HIS A 79 14.84 9.35 7.40
C HIS A 79 14.72 8.14 8.35
N MET A 80 14.18 7.01 7.86
CA MET A 80 14.01 5.81 8.66
C MET A 80 15.36 5.25 9.14
N ILE A 81 16.38 5.26 8.29
CA ILE A 81 17.75 4.83 8.61
C ILE A 81 18.35 5.72 9.71
N GLU A 82 18.21 7.04 9.58
CA GLU A 82 18.74 7.99 10.57
C GLU A 82 18.01 7.86 11.91
N LYS A 83 16.70 7.71 11.88
CA LYS A 83 15.85 7.67 13.07
C LYS A 83 15.93 6.36 13.85
N HIS A 84 16.23 5.26 13.16
CA HIS A 84 16.20 3.90 13.71
C HIS A 84 17.54 3.17 13.53
N PRO A 85 18.62 3.61 14.21
CA PRO A 85 19.93 2.95 14.14
C PRO A 85 19.88 1.51 14.69
N GLU A 86 18.90 1.15 15.50
CA GLU A 86 18.68 -0.21 16.02
C GLU A 86 18.26 -1.22 14.95
N TRP A 87 17.85 -0.77 13.76
CA TRP A 87 17.53 -1.66 12.64
C TRP A 87 18.73 -2.01 11.77
N GLN A 88 19.93 -1.55 12.17
CA GLN A 88 21.17 -1.89 11.49
C GLN A 88 21.60 -3.31 11.80
N TYR A 89 22.09 -4.00 10.78
CA TYR A 89 22.72 -5.31 10.90
C TYR A 89 23.91 -5.42 9.94
N ARG A 90 24.75 -6.43 10.16
CA ARG A 90 25.83 -6.75 9.23
C ARG A 90 25.31 -7.78 8.24
N GLY A 91 25.34 -7.40 6.95
CA GLY A 91 25.04 -8.32 5.86
C GLY A 91 26.05 -9.45 5.73
N ASP A 92 25.67 -10.47 4.98
CA ASP A 92 26.58 -11.54 4.58
C ASP A 92 27.65 -10.99 3.60
N GLY A 93 28.88 -11.45 3.70
CA GLY A 93 29.96 -11.03 2.83
C GLY A 93 30.96 -10.06 3.50
N ASP A 94 31.22 -8.92 2.91
CA ASP A 94 32.24 -7.95 3.39
C ASP A 94 31.85 -7.20 4.68
N GLY A 95 30.70 -7.57 5.26
CA GLY A 95 30.21 -6.98 6.51
C GLY A 95 29.71 -5.55 6.36
N GLU A 96 29.20 -5.21 5.18
CA GLU A 96 28.51 -3.93 4.96
C GLU A 96 27.34 -3.79 5.92
N ILE A 97 27.08 -2.55 6.34
CA ILE A 97 25.95 -2.23 7.20
C ILE A 97 24.70 -2.14 6.34
N GLU A 98 23.73 -2.95 6.67
CA GLU A 98 22.41 -2.99 6.07
C GLU A 98 21.35 -2.57 7.09
N HIS A 99 20.12 -2.33 6.62
CA HIS A 99 19.03 -1.86 7.45
C HIS A 99 17.76 -2.69 7.21
N ALA A 100 17.21 -3.26 8.27
CA ALA A 100 16.00 -4.10 8.27
C ALA A 100 14.71 -3.27 8.13
N LEU A 101 14.60 -2.52 7.03
CA LEU A 101 13.42 -1.67 6.77
C LEU A 101 12.18 -2.52 6.41
N PHE A 102 12.42 -3.66 5.76
CA PHE A 102 11.40 -4.63 5.32
C PHE A 102 11.53 -5.94 6.11
N ASP A 103 11.53 -5.86 7.42
CA ASP A 103 11.51 -7.04 8.28
C ASP A 103 10.09 -7.23 8.83
N PHE A 104 9.65 -8.52 8.94
CA PHE A 104 8.36 -8.82 9.56
C PHE A 104 8.33 -8.39 11.03
N MET A 105 7.14 -8.29 11.59
CA MET A 105 6.97 -8.07 13.02
C MET A 105 5.81 -8.87 13.59
N ILE A 106 5.83 -9.03 14.92
CA ILE A 106 4.67 -9.53 15.67
C ILE A 106 4.06 -8.34 16.41
N LEU A 107 2.80 -8.03 16.12
CA LEU A 107 2.04 -6.99 16.78
C LEU A 107 0.71 -7.58 17.27
N ASP A 108 0.40 -7.41 18.55
CA ASP A 108 -0.81 -7.93 19.17
C ASP A 108 -1.06 -9.43 18.89
N SER A 109 0.01 -10.23 18.96
CA SER A 109 0.03 -11.66 18.65
C SER A 109 -0.30 -12.02 17.19
N GLN A 110 -0.26 -11.04 16.28
CA GLN A 110 -0.43 -11.24 14.85
C GLN A 110 0.89 -11.12 14.12
N TYR A 111 1.09 -11.97 13.12
CA TYR A 111 2.21 -11.87 12.20
C TYR A 111 1.91 -10.80 11.14
N ILE A 112 2.76 -9.80 11.06
CA ILE A 112 2.72 -8.74 10.06
C ILE A 112 3.87 -8.99 9.08
N GLY A 113 3.52 -9.24 7.82
CA GLY A 113 4.50 -9.43 6.75
C GLY A 113 5.31 -8.17 6.46
N GLU A 114 6.43 -8.33 5.76
CA GLU A 114 7.45 -7.30 5.52
C GLU A 114 6.91 -6.02 4.87
N ASP A 115 6.00 -6.16 3.90
CA ASP A 115 5.38 -5.04 3.19
C ASP A 115 4.55 -4.17 4.13
N TYR A 116 3.68 -4.83 4.89
CA TYR A 116 2.80 -4.16 5.87
C TYR A 116 3.59 -3.61 7.04
N ALA A 117 4.63 -4.31 7.48
CA ALA A 117 5.53 -3.84 8.52
C ALA A 117 6.29 -2.59 8.08
N PHE A 118 6.77 -2.52 6.83
CA PHE A 118 7.35 -1.30 6.26
C PHE A 118 6.35 -0.14 6.27
N CYS A 119 5.12 -0.37 5.79
CA CYS A 119 4.08 0.65 5.76
C CYS A 119 3.76 1.17 7.18
N LEU A 120 3.65 0.27 8.16
CA LEU A 120 3.42 0.64 9.55
C LEU A 120 4.57 1.49 10.12
N ARG A 121 5.83 1.08 9.91
CA ARG A 121 7.02 1.83 10.32
C ARG A 121 7.05 3.22 9.69
N ALA A 122 6.83 3.31 8.39
CA ALA A 122 6.80 4.58 7.67
C ALA A 122 5.70 5.51 8.22
N ARG A 123 4.50 4.99 8.51
CA ARG A 123 3.41 5.78 9.12
C ARG A 123 3.72 6.25 10.53
N VAL A 124 4.35 5.43 11.35
CA VAL A 124 4.83 5.82 12.71
C VAL A 124 5.84 6.96 12.62
N ASP A 125 6.62 7.00 11.55
CA ASP A 125 7.56 8.10 11.26
C ASP A 125 6.90 9.33 10.63
N GLY A 126 5.58 9.29 10.40
CA GLY A 126 4.80 10.43 9.92
C GLY A 126 4.57 10.46 8.41
N PHE A 127 5.04 9.47 7.67
CA PHE A 127 4.80 9.36 6.23
C PHE A 127 3.38 8.86 5.94
N LYS A 128 2.82 9.32 4.82
CA LYS A 128 1.53 8.85 4.33
C LYS A 128 1.71 7.88 3.18
N ILE A 129 0.91 6.82 3.19
CA ILE A 129 0.87 5.81 2.13
C ILE A 129 -0.34 6.08 1.25
N TYR A 130 -0.16 6.09 -0.06
CA TYR A 130 -1.23 6.31 -1.03
C TYR A 130 -1.33 5.15 -2.03
N LEU A 131 -2.55 4.82 -2.41
CA LEU A 131 -2.87 3.91 -3.49
C LEU A 131 -3.48 4.68 -4.66
N ASP A 132 -3.01 4.43 -5.87
CA ASP A 132 -3.71 4.84 -7.09
C ASP A 132 -4.80 3.82 -7.43
N PRO A 133 -6.09 4.11 -7.21
CA PRO A 133 -7.18 3.17 -7.46
C PRO A 133 -7.41 2.92 -8.95
N MET A 134 -6.86 3.78 -9.82
CA MET A 134 -6.99 3.66 -11.28
C MET A 134 -5.92 2.74 -11.89
N THR A 135 -4.85 2.47 -11.15
CA THR A 135 -3.81 1.52 -11.56
C THR A 135 -4.12 0.15 -10.98
N SER A 136 -4.59 -0.76 -11.83
CA SER A 136 -4.81 -2.18 -11.50
C SER A 136 -4.02 -3.05 -12.47
N LEU A 137 -3.07 -3.82 -11.93
CA LEU A 137 -2.15 -4.63 -12.71
C LEU A 137 -2.51 -6.12 -12.62
N PRO A 138 -2.31 -6.91 -13.70
CA PRO A 138 -2.46 -8.35 -13.63
C PRO A 138 -1.40 -8.99 -12.73
N HIS A 139 -1.78 -10.03 -12.00
CA HIS A 139 -0.90 -10.84 -11.18
C HIS A 139 -0.84 -12.26 -11.76
N ILE A 140 0.35 -12.72 -12.14
CA ILE A 140 0.55 -14.03 -12.76
C ILE A 140 0.77 -15.10 -11.69
N GLY A 141 0.11 -16.25 -11.88
CA GLY A 141 0.32 -17.46 -11.10
C GLY A 141 0.27 -18.67 -12.03
N THR A 142 -0.42 -19.75 -11.64
CA THR A 142 -0.80 -20.84 -12.54
C THR A 142 -1.82 -20.38 -13.60
N GLU A 143 -2.50 -19.28 -13.31
CA GLU A 143 -3.44 -18.55 -14.16
C GLU A 143 -3.13 -17.05 -14.04
N GLU A 144 -3.57 -16.24 -15.01
CA GLU A 144 -3.56 -14.79 -14.90
C GLU A 144 -4.76 -14.34 -14.05
N PHE A 145 -4.49 -13.62 -12.96
CA PHE A 145 -5.53 -13.04 -12.11
C PHE A 145 -5.65 -11.55 -12.45
N THR A 146 -6.74 -11.21 -13.13
CA THR A 146 -7.05 -9.84 -13.53
C THR A 146 -8.30 -9.37 -12.81
N ARG A 147 -8.20 -8.22 -12.13
CA ARG A 147 -9.30 -7.56 -11.43
C ARG A 147 -9.15 -6.04 -11.60
N ASP A 148 -10.26 -5.34 -11.56
CA ASP A 148 -10.30 -3.88 -11.62
C ASP A 148 -10.64 -3.36 -10.22
N PHE A 149 -9.65 -2.77 -9.54
CA PHE A 149 -9.83 -2.30 -8.17
C PHE A 149 -10.94 -1.26 -8.05
N GLU A 150 -11.01 -0.33 -9.00
CA GLU A 150 -12.03 0.72 -9.00
C GLU A 150 -13.43 0.12 -9.07
N LYS A 151 -13.66 -0.82 -9.99
CA LYS A 151 -14.98 -1.44 -10.21
C LYS A 151 -15.33 -2.48 -9.16
N ASP A 152 -14.37 -3.33 -8.80
CA ASP A 152 -14.62 -4.51 -7.99
C ASP A 152 -14.62 -4.20 -6.49
N VAL A 153 -13.93 -3.12 -6.06
CA VAL A 153 -13.79 -2.75 -4.66
C VAL A 153 -14.26 -1.32 -4.39
N LEU A 154 -13.65 -0.31 -5.03
CA LEU A 154 -13.86 1.08 -4.66
C LEU A 154 -15.30 1.55 -4.91
N ARG A 155 -15.86 1.31 -6.09
CA ARG A 155 -17.23 1.72 -6.39
C ARG A 155 -18.29 1.08 -5.49
N PRO A 156 -18.24 -0.22 -5.13
CA PRO A 156 -19.12 -0.82 -4.14
C PRO A 156 -19.03 -0.14 -2.76
N LEU A 157 -17.80 0.09 -2.26
CA LEU A 157 -17.57 0.75 -0.97
C LEU A 157 -18.17 2.16 -0.92
N LEU A 158 -17.92 2.98 -1.94
CA LEU A 158 -18.46 4.33 -2.01
C LEU A 158 -20.01 4.35 -2.04
N LYS A 159 -20.64 3.34 -2.66
CA LYS A 159 -22.11 3.20 -2.66
C LYS A 159 -22.66 2.79 -1.30
N GLU A 160 -21.96 1.99 -0.53
CA GLU A 160 -22.39 1.60 0.82
C GLU A 160 -22.31 2.79 1.78
N HIS A 161 -21.25 3.58 1.73
CA HIS A 161 -21.06 4.77 2.57
C HIS A 161 -21.96 5.95 2.16
N SER A 162 -22.45 5.97 0.91
CA SER A 162 -23.39 6.99 0.42
C SER A 162 -24.85 6.74 0.83
N LYS A 163 -25.17 5.60 1.44
CA LYS A 163 -26.53 5.33 1.94
C LYS A 163 -26.74 6.09 3.24
N PRO A 164 -27.78 6.94 3.35
CA PRO A 164 -28.09 7.61 4.60
C PRO A 164 -28.34 6.55 5.68
N GLN A 165 -27.57 6.62 6.77
CA GLN A 165 -27.86 5.83 7.95
C GLN A 165 -29.25 6.25 8.46
N LEU A 166 -30.25 5.41 8.27
CA LEU A 166 -31.55 5.59 8.91
C LEU A 166 -31.31 5.56 10.43
N LYS A 167 -31.30 6.75 11.04
CA LYS A 167 -31.40 6.87 12.49
C LYS A 167 -32.76 6.31 12.89
N VAL A 168 -32.78 5.08 13.36
CA VAL A 168 -33.96 4.55 14.07
C VAL A 168 -33.99 5.29 15.39
N SER A 169 -34.84 6.30 15.47
CA SER A 169 -35.21 6.92 16.76
C SER A 169 -36.09 5.90 17.47
N ASN A 170 -35.53 5.21 18.44
CA ASN A 170 -36.33 4.50 19.41
C ASN A 170 -37.05 5.55 20.26
N GLY A 171 -38.38 5.65 20.06
CA GLY A 171 -39.32 6.36 20.93
C GLY A 171 -39.61 5.58 22.21
#